data_fa88efb71bcdba671eae84ffc9517e1f
#
_entry.id   fa88efb71bcdba671eae84ffc9517e1f
#
_cell.length_a   1.000
_cell.length_b   1.000
_cell.length_c   1.000
_cell.angle_alpha   90.00
_cell.angle_beta   90.00
_cell.angle_gamma   90.00
#
_symmetry.space_group_name_H-M   'P 1'
#
loop_
_entity.id
_entity.type
_entity.pdbx_description
1 polymer ?
#
loop_
_entity_poly.entity_id
_entity_poly.type
_entity_poly.pdbx_seq_one_letter_code
_entity_poly.pdbx_strand_id
1 'polypeptide(L)'
;MREQQTYARLADPNFRTDPTLMAQSDSRTWLRTSLVIKLPDQPLSPFFQQVHAAYSTVQTLIHHFYPTTAVDVYLETAHITIKTLAEDQTQSVDDLLRYRAIIQPIVIRWLDVLASSTALYALGLFSSLTKDKGLSLGLRFYPTLPLLQIIRGEVGVALYNQAAPLALRPEQKFHTMLTHATGLRARLVDLPVTPDFLQAFKGVLESTDQTIFGVITDLQAADFCIRHGYSDQLVPLVEVACE
;
A
#
# COMPACT_ATOMS: atom_id res chain seq x y z
N MET A 1 -17.38 6.47 -1.07
CA MET A 1 -17.77 5.60 -2.20
C MET A 1 -17.19 4.17 -2.10
N ARG A 2 -15.87 3.96 -1.86
CA ARG A 2 -15.29 2.59 -1.72
C ARG A 2 -15.76 1.86 -0.47
N GLU A 3 -15.86 2.54 0.67
CA GLU A 3 -16.35 1.96 1.93
C GLU A 3 -17.78 1.46 1.80
N GLN A 4 -18.66 2.23 1.17
CA GLN A 4 -20.05 1.81 0.91
C GLN A 4 -20.08 0.54 0.05
N GLN A 5 -19.18 0.42 -0.93
CA GLN A 5 -19.05 -0.80 -1.72
C GLN A 5 -18.53 -1.98 -0.89
N THR A 6 -17.61 -1.74 0.04
CA THR A 6 -17.12 -2.77 0.97
C THR A 6 -18.26 -3.27 1.86
N TYR A 7 -19.01 -2.37 2.45
CA TYR A 7 -20.16 -2.73 3.31
C TYR A 7 -21.25 -3.48 2.52
N ALA A 8 -21.54 -3.04 1.30
CA ALA A 8 -22.49 -3.73 0.46
C ALA A 8 -22.05 -5.17 0.14
N ARG A 9 -20.76 -5.37 -0.16
CA ARG A 9 -20.21 -6.70 -0.43
C ARG A 9 -20.14 -7.60 0.80
N LEU A 10 -19.84 -7.04 1.98
CA LEU A 10 -19.84 -7.79 3.23
C LEU A 10 -21.23 -8.32 3.56
N ALA A 11 -22.27 -7.58 3.23
CA ALA A 11 -23.68 -7.94 3.46
C ALA A 11 -24.32 -8.75 2.32
N ASP A 12 -23.65 -8.88 1.17
CA ASP A 12 -24.20 -9.54 -0.03
C ASP A 12 -24.15 -11.06 0.10
N PRO A 13 -25.30 -11.76 0.14
CA PRO A 13 -25.35 -13.22 0.21
C PRO A 13 -24.76 -13.93 -1.01
N ASN A 14 -24.57 -13.22 -2.12
CA ASN A 14 -24.01 -13.74 -3.36
C ASN A 14 -22.53 -13.44 -3.52
N PHE A 15 -21.95 -12.54 -2.71
CA PHE A 15 -20.53 -12.26 -2.78
C PHE A 15 -19.73 -13.37 -2.07
N ARG A 16 -18.66 -13.82 -2.70
CA ARG A 16 -17.73 -14.80 -2.13
C ARG A 16 -16.31 -14.37 -2.45
N THR A 17 -15.40 -14.58 -1.50
CA THR A 17 -13.97 -14.61 -1.79
C THR A 17 -13.64 -15.91 -2.52
N ASP A 18 -12.64 -15.87 -3.39
CA ASP A 18 -12.23 -17.03 -4.19
C ASP A 18 -10.82 -17.45 -3.77
N PRO A 19 -10.66 -18.60 -3.08
CA PRO A 19 -9.36 -19.08 -2.64
C PRO A 19 -8.34 -19.25 -3.77
N THR A 20 -8.81 -19.64 -4.96
CA THR A 20 -7.94 -19.83 -6.13
C THR A 20 -7.43 -18.50 -6.63
N LEU A 21 -8.30 -17.47 -6.76
CA LEU A 21 -7.89 -16.13 -7.13
C LEU A 21 -6.99 -15.50 -6.06
N MET A 22 -7.24 -15.79 -4.78
CA MET A 22 -6.40 -15.32 -3.68
C MET A 22 -4.98 -15.90 -3.78
N ALA A 23 -4.85 -17.21 -4.00
CA ALA A 23 -3.56 -17.86 -4.17
C ALA A 23 -2.80 -17.33 -5.40
N GLN A 24 -3.50 -17.12 -6.53
CA GLN A 24 -2.92 -16.49 -7.73
C GLN A 24 -2.48 -15.04 -7.48
N SER A 25 -3.28 -14.26 -6.74
CA SER A 25 -2.93 -12.89 -6.38
C SER A 25 -1.69 -12.84 -5.50
N ASP A 26 -1.59 -13.74 -4.54
CA ASP A 26 -0.43 -13.86 -3.67
C ASP A 26 0.82 -14.26 -4.48
N SER A 27 0.72 -15.28 -5.33
CA SER A 27 1.81 -15.70 -6.21
C SER A 27 2.33 -14.54 -7.09
N ARG A 28 1.43 -13.79 -7.72
CA ARG A 28 1.81 -12.62 -8.53
C ARG A 28 2.49 -11.52 -7.71
N THR A 29 2.08 -11.34 -6.45
CA THR A 29 2.68 -10.33 -5.57
C THR A 29 4.13 -10.72 -5.22
N TRP A 30 4.43 -12.00 -5.05
CA TRP A 30 5.80 -12.48 -4.84
C TRP A 30 6.76 -12.16 -6.00
N LEU A 31 6.24 -12.08 -7.22
CA LEU A 31 7.01 -11.83 -8.44
C LEU A 31 6.94 -10.37 -8.92
N ARG A 32 6.37 -9.48 -8.11
CA ARG A 32 6.21 -8.07 -8.46
C ARG A 32 7.37 -7.25 -7.94
N THR A 33 7.96 -6.45 -8.82
CA THR A 33 8.93 -5.41 -8.46
C THR A 33 8.28 -4.04 -8.57
N SER A 34 8.46 -3.19 -7.57
CA SER A 34 7.80 -1.89 -7.50
C SER A 34 8.71 -0.82 -6.91
N LEU A 35 8.56 0.41 -7.39
CA LEU A 35 9.01 1.61 -6.69
C LEU A 35 7.99 1.89 -5.58
N VAL A 36 8.47 2.00 -4.36
CA VAL A 36 7.65 2.24 -3.17
C VAL A 36 8.22 3.37 -2.33
N ILE A 37 7.37 3.99 -1.51
CA ILE A 37 7.79 4.77 -0.35
C ILE A 37 7.65 3.85 0.85
N LYS A 38 8.74 3.60 1.56
CA LYS A 38 8.70 2.96 2.87
C LYS A 38 8.11 3.98 3.85
N LEU A 39 7.08 3.61 4.57
CA LEU A 39 6.60 4.47 5.65
C LEU A 39 7.59 4.42 6.81
N PRO A 40 7.81 5.56 7.49
CA PRO A 40 8.77 5.61 8.59
C PRO A 40 8.42 4.56 9.65
N ASP A 41 9.39 3.74 9.95
CA ASP A 41 9.32 2.73 11.00
C ASP A 41 9.59 3.43 12.34
N GLN A 42 8.63 4.24 12.77
CA GLN A 42 8.71 4.92 14.07
C GLN A 42 7.60 4.40 14.96
N PRO A 43 7.79 3.21 15.60
CA PRO A 43 6.78 2.63 16.49
C PRO A 43 6.41 3.53 17.66
N LEU A 44 7.20 4.56 17.92
CA LEU A 44 7.00 5.52 19.01
C LEU A 44 6.23 6.78 18.58
N SER A 45 5.98 7.01 17.28
CA SER A 45 5.20 8.17 16.89
C SER A 45 3.74 8.01 17.31
N PRO A 46 3.09 9.04 17.86
CA PRO A 46 1.68 8.98 18.26
C PRO A 46 0.76 8.56 17.11
N PHE A 47 1.11 8.94 15.89
CA PHE A 47 0.40 8.55 14.67
C PHE A 47 0.43 7.03 14.45
N PHE A 48 1.61 6.40 14.48
CA PHE A 48 1.73 4.95 14.30
C PHE A 48 1.11 4.16 15.43
N GLN A 49 1.15 4.67 16.66
CA GLN A 49 0.44 4.06 17.79
C GLN A 49 -1.07 4.03 17.55
N GLN A 50 -1.66 5.11 17.03
CA GLN A 50 -3.08 5.16 16.68
C GLN A 50 -3.44 4.18 15.55
N VAL A 51 -2.61 4.12 14.51
CA VAL A 51 -2.79 3.17 13.40
C VAL A 51 -2.70 1.74 13.90
N HIS A 52 -1.71 1.44 14.73
CA HIS A 52 -1.54 0.12 15.33
C HIS A 52 -2.74 -0.26 16.18
N ALA A 53 -3.22 0.64 17.04
CA ALA A 53 -4.41 0.43 17.85
C ALA A 53 -5.65 0.14 17.00
N ALA A 54 -5.82 0.87 15.89
CA ALA A 54 -6.92 0.66 14.97
C ALA A 54 -6.89 -0.73 14.31
N TYR A 55 -5.72 -1.13 13.82
CA TYR A 55 -5.58 -2.46 13.20
C TYR A 55 -5.75 -3.59 14.20
N SER A 56 -5.21 -3.45 15.42
CA SER A 56 -5.40 -4.41 16.50
C SER A 56 -6.88 -4.54 16.89
N THR A 57 -7.61 -3.43 16.94
CA THR A 57 -9.05 -3.43 17.22
C THR A 57 -9.81 -4.17 16.13
N VAL A 58 -9.53 -3.91 14.86
CA VAL A 58 -10.17 -4.61 13.74
C VAL A 58 -9.80 -6.09 13.72
N GLN A 59 -8.53 -6.43 13.97
CA GLN A 59 -8.09 -7.82 14.08
C GLN A 59 -8.83 -8.57 15.19
N THR A 60 -8.93 -7.97 16.38
CA THR A 60 -9.66 -8.52 17.51
C THR A 60 -11.13 -8.73 17.18
N LEU A 61 -11.75 -7.74 16.52
CA LEU A 61 -13.13 -7.83 16.07
C LEU A 61 -13.35 -9.00 15.10
N ILE A 62 -12.46 -9.14 14.11
CA ILE A 62 -12.52 -10.23 13.14
C ILE A 62 -12.42 -11.59 13.87
N HIS A 63 -11.44 -11.76 14.74
CA HIS A 63 -11.25 -13.01 15.48
C HIS A 63 -12.39 -13.32 16.47
N HIS A 64 -13.05 -12.29 16.99
CA HIS A 64 -14.23 -12.50 17.85
C HIS A 64 -15.39 -13.15 17.10
N PHE A 65 -15.68 -12.69 15.89
CA PHE A 65 -16.78 -13.22 15.07
C PHE A 65 -16.37 -14.39 14.18
N TYR A 66 -15.11 -14.44 13.75
CA TYR A 66 -14.55 -15.40 12.80
C TYR A 66 -13.18 -15.91 13.29
N PRO A 67 -13.13 -16.73 14.35
CA PRO A 67 -11.89 -17.11 15.02
C PRO A 67 -10.90 -17.89 14.15
N THR A 68 -11.37 -18.52 13.08
CA THR A 68 -10.52 -19.28 12.12
C THR A 68 -10.02 -18.45 10.96
N THR A 69 -10.43 -17.18 10.84
CA THR A 69 -10.01 -16.31 9.76
C THR A 69 -8.55 -15.89 9.95
N ALA A 70 -7.71 -16.14 8.95
CA ALA A 70 -6.36 -15.62 8.93
C ALA A 70 -6.38 -14.10 8.73
N VAL A 71 -5.66 -13.38 9.59
CA VAL A 71 -5.52 -11.93 9.52
C VAL A 71 -4.03 -11.58 9.51
N ASP A 72 -3.58 -11.04 8.39
CA ASP A 72 -2.22 -10.57 8.22
C ASP A 72 -2.15 -9.06 8.53
N VAL A 73 -1.20 -8.65 9.34
CA VAL A 73 -0.93 -7.24 9.68
C VAL A 73 0.45 -6.87 9.16
N TYR A 74 0.52 -5.79 8.35
CA TYR A 74 1.71 -5.38 7.60
C TYR A 74 2.27 -4.04 8.09
N LEU A 75 2.32 -3.81 9.39
CA LEU A 75 2.77 -2.51 9.93
C LEU A 75 4.26 -2.26 9.67
N GLU A 76 5.09 -3.27 9.88
CA GLU A 76 6.55 -3.18 9.68
C GLU A 76 6.96 -3.05 8.21
N THR A 77 6.12 -3.54 7.30
CA THR A 77 6.35 -3.50 5.86
C THR A 77 5.42 -2.54 5.14
N ALA A 78 4.76 -1.65 5.88
CA ALA A 78 3.83 -0.69 5.31
C ALA A 78 4.54 0.22 4.31
N HIS A 79 4.00 0.30 3.10
CA HIS A 79 4.57 1.09 2.02
C HIS A 79 3.49 1.62 1.10
N ILE A 80 3.82 2.68 0.40
CA ILE A 80 2.99 3.23 -0.67
C ILE A 80 3.61 2.82 -2.00
N THR A 81 2.89 2.07 -2.81
CA THR A 81 3.34 1.74 -4.16
C THR A 81 3.17 2.95 -5.08
N ILE A 82 4.29 3.43 -5.62
CA ILE A 82 4.32 4.51 -6.61
C ILE A 82 4.09 3.94 -8.00
N LYS A 83 4.90 2.92 -8.37
CA LYS A 83 4.83 2.30 -9.69
C LYS A 83 5.28 0.85 -9.64
N THR A 84 4.53 0.00 -10.33
CA THR A 84 4.99 -1.36 -10.63
C THR A 84 6.03 -1.30 -11.75
N LEU A 85 7.20 -1.90 -11.53
CA LEU A 85 8.33 -1.91 -12.45
C LEU A 85 8.36 -3.21 -13.27
N ALA A 86 8.08 -4.35 -12.63
CA ALA A 86 7.96 -5.64 -13.27
C ALA A 86 6.92 -6.53 -12.55
N GLU A 87 6.31 -7.44 -13.30
CA GLU A 87 5.39 -8.46 -12.79
C GLU A 87 5.76 -9.82 -13.39
N ASP A 88 5.43 -10.87 -12.64
CA ASP A 88 5.56 -12.27 -13.07
C ASP A 88 7.02 -12.68 -13.44
N GLN A 89 8.02 -12.01 -12.85
CA GLN A 89 9.43 -12.29 -13.11
C GLN A 89 10.25 -12.29 -11.82
N THR A 90 11.09 -13.30 -11.68
CA THR A 90 12.15 -13.27 -10.66
C THR A 90 13.17 -12.22 -11.06
N GLN A 91 13.52 -11.35 -10.13
CA GLN A 91 14.50 -10.28 -10.34
C GLN A 91 15.82 -10.62 -9.65
N SER A 92 16.91 -10.40 -10.34
CA SER A 92 18.25 -10.45 -9.74
C SER A 92 18.55 -9.15 -8.98
N VAL A 93 19.56 -9.18 -8.12
CA VAL A 93 20.07 -7.96 -7.47
C VAL A 93 20.53 -6.94 -8.52
N ASP A 94 21.15 -7.39 -9.60
CA ASP A 94 21.59 -6.52 -10.69
C ASP A 94 20.42 -5.82 -11.39
N ASP A 95 19.30 -6.50 -11.55
CA ASP A 95 18.09 -5.88 -12.10
C ASP A 95 17.56 -4.79 -11.17
N LEU A 96 17.54 -5.03 -9.86
CA LEU A 96 17.13 -4.02 -8.89
C LEU A 96 18.06 -2.81 -8.88
N LEU A 97 19.37 -3.02 -9.00
CA LEU A 97 20.35 -1.94 -9.11
C LEU A 97 20.21 -1.14 -10.41
N ARG A 98 19.84 -1.78 -11.53
CA ARG A 98 19.52 -1.08 -12.78
C ARG A 98 18.29 -0.19 -12.62
N TYR A 99 17.22 -0.69 -11.97
CA TYR A 99 16.07 0.16 -11.67
C TYR A 99 16.46 1.35 -10.80
N ARG A 100 17.28 1.13 -9.77
CA ARG A 100 17.81 2.19 -8.92
C ARG A 100 18.53 3.28 -9.75
N ALA A 101 19.45 2.88 -10.62
CA ALA A 101 20.23 3.81 -11.44
C ALA A 101 19.35 4.69 -12.34
N ILE A 102 18.23 4.16 -12.85
CA ILE A 102 17.27 4.90 -13.67
C ILE A 102 16.40 5.84 -12.83
N ILE A 103 15.94 5.36 -11.68
CA ILE A 103 14.88 6.01 -10.89
C ILE A 103 15.44 7.08 -9.94
N GLN A 104 16.60 6.82 -9.34
CA GLN A 104 17.22 7.71 -8.36
C GLN A 104 17.34 9.17 -8.83
N PRO A 105 17.89 9.48 -10.01
CA PRO A 105 18.05 10.87 -10.44
C PRO A 105 16.71 11.56 -10.67
N ILE A 106 15.67 10.83 -11.03
CA ILE A 106 14.31 11.38 -11.20
C ILE A 106 13.73 11.79 -9.86
N VAL A 107 13.80 10.90 -8.87
CA VAL A 107 13.25 11.14 -7.53
C VAL A 107 13.98 12.32 -6.86
N ILE A 108 15.32 12.31 -6.86
CA ILE A 108 16.12 13.39 -6.25
C ILE A 108 15.77 14.75 -6.88
N ARG A 109 15.77 14.84 -8.22
CA ARG A 109 15.43 16.09 -8.91
C ARG A 109 14.08 16.66 -8.50
N TRP A 110 13.06 15.83 -8.39
CA TRP A 110 11.72 16.30 -8.04
C TRP A 110 11.60 16.68 -6.57
N LEU A 111 12.29 15.97 -5.67
CA LEU A 111 12.35 16.34 -4.26
C LEU A 111 13.08 17.67 -4.04
N ASP A 112 14.18 17.90 -4.75
CA ASP A 112 14.93 19.16 -4.68
C ASP A 112 14.12 20.36 -5.20
N VAL A 113 13.39 20.17 -6.30
CA VAL A 113 12.51 21.20 -6.87
C VAL A 113 11.35 21.54 -5.94
N LEU A 114 10.86 20.58 -5.16
CA LEU A 114 9.64 20.69 -4.35
C LEU A 114 9.94 20.67 -2.85
N ALA A 115 11.17 20.95 -2.44
CA ALA A 115 11.66 20.83 -1.06
C ALA A 115 10.76 21.46 0.01
N SER A 116 9.94 22.46 -0.34
CA SER A 116 8.96 23.09 0.57
C SER A 116 7.57 22.46 0.57
N SER A 117 7.33 21.41 -0.22
CA SER A 117 5.98 20.89 -0.50
C SER A 117 5.92 19.36 -0.58
N THR A 118 6.82 18.68 0.10
CA THR A 118 6.97 17.22 0.07
C THR A 118 6.26 16.49 1.20
N ALA A 119 5.49 17.22 2.02
CA ALA A 119 4.78 16.63 3.16
C ALA A 119 3.74 15.59 2.72
N LEU A 120 3.78 14.43 3.35
CA LEU A 120 2.82 13.35 3.18
C LEU A 120 1.78 13.41 4.31
N TYR A 121 0.52 13.53 3.92
CA TYR A 121 -0.59 13.60 4.86
C TYR A 121 -1.37 12.30 4.87
N ALA A 122 -1.70 11.81 6.07
CA ALA A 122 -2.73 10.79 6.24
C ALA A 122 -4.12 11.43 6.17
N LEU A 123 -5.03 10.80 5.43
CA LEU A 123 -6.42 11.23 5.28
C LEU A 123 -7.42 10.29 5.96
N GLY A 124 -6.93 9.32 6.72
CA GLY A 124 -7.75 8.34 7.41
C GLY A 124 -7.61 6.92 6.86
N LEU A 125 -8.51 6.07 7.28
CA LEU A 125 -8.57 4.66 6.86
C LEU A 125 -9.39 4.48 5.59
N PHE A 126 -9.12 3.40 4.89
CA PHE A 126 -10.01 2.87 3.87
C PHE A 126 -10.18 1.37 4.05
N SER A 127 -11.32 0.86 3.62
CA SER A 127 -11.57 -0.57 3.51
C SER A 127 -11.85 -0.97 2.08
N SER A 128 -11.48 -2.18 1.74
CA SER A 128 -11.73 -2.79 0.45
C SER A 128 -11.99 -4.28 0.61
N LEU A 129 -13.02 -4.80 -0.05
CA LEU A 129 -13.28 -6.23 -0.12
C LEU A 129 -13.29 -6.66 -1.58
N THR A 130 -12.40 -7.59 -1.92
CA THR A 130 -12.30 -8.14 -3.28
C THR A 130 -12.27 -9.66 -3.26
N LYS A 131 -12.60 -10.30 -4.39
CA LYS A 131 -12.61 -11.76 -4.50
C LYS A 131 -11.22 -12.35 -4.34
N ASP A 132 -10.21 -11.64 -4.82
CA ASP A 132 -8.81 -12.08 -4.91
C ASP A 132 -7.96 -11.69 -3.70
N LYS A 133 -8.44 -10.80 -2.83
CA LYS A 133 -7.64 -10.30 -1.69
C LYS A 133 -8.35 -10.38 -0.34
N GLY A 134 -9.64 -10.68 -0.32
CA GLY A 134 -10.44 -10.62 0.89
C GLY A 134 -10.67 -9.18 1.37
N LEU A 135 -10.92 -9.02 2.67
CA LEU A 135 -11.05 -7.74 3.33
C LEU A 135 -9.67 -7.14 3.59
N SER A 136 -9.46 -5.94 3.10
CA SER A 136 -8.23 -5.19 3.34
C SER A 136 -8.55 -3.86 4.01
N LEU A 137 -7.72 -3.47 4.95
CA LEU A 137 -7.74 -2.18 5.62
C LEU A 137 -6.41 -1.49 5.40
N GLY A 138 -6.44 -0.20 5.14
CA GLY A 138 -5.22 0.56 4.89
C GLY A 138 -5.38 2.04 5.16
N LEU A 139 -4.29 2.77 5.03
CA LEU A 139 -4.23 4.22 5.15
C LEU A 139 -4.34 4.88 3.78
N ARG A 140 -5.04 5.99 3.74
CA ARG A 140 -5.04 6.91 2.61
C ARG A 140 -4.04 8.02 2.85
N PHE A 141 -3.35 8.38 1.78
CA PHE A 141 -2.39 9.47 1.79
C PHE A 141 -2.70 10.46 0.68
N TYR A 142 -2.39 11.68 0.94
CA TYR A 142 -2.46 12.74 -0.03
C TYR A 142 -1.19 13.59 0.06
N PRO A 143 -0.35 13.59 -0.96
CA PRO A 143 0.76 14.53 -1.02
C PRO A 143 0.24 15.94 -1.27
N THR A 144 0.87 16.93 -0.71
CA THR A 144 0.51 18.34 -0.89
C THR A 144 0.48 18.77 -2.35
N LEU A 145 1.36 18.16 -3.16
CA LEU A 145 1.40 18.29 -4.62
C LEU A 145 1.20 16.94 -5.27
N PRO A 146 0.83 16.89 -6.56
CA PRO A 146 0.75 15.65 -7.33
C PRO A 146 2.13 15.03 -7.62
N LEU A 147 3.09 15.22 -6.72
CA LEU A 147 4.49 14.79 -6.80
C LEU A 147 4.62 13.31 -7.18
N LEU A 148 3.87 12.47 -6.49
CA LEU A 148 3.95 11.03 -6.72
C LEU A 148 3.44 10.64 -8.12
N GLN A 149 2.51 11.39 -8.68
CA GLN A 149 2.02 11.18 -10.05
C GLN A 149 3.04 11.63 -11.08
N ILE A 150 3.74 12.72 -10.82
CA ILE A 150 4.81 13.23 -11.67
C ILE A 150 5.97 12.22 -11.68
N ILE A 151 6.45 11.80 -10.52
CA ILE A 151 7.50 10.78 -10.39
C ILE A 151 7.10 9.50 -11.12
N ARG A 152 5.87 9.02 -10.91
CA ARG A 152 5.33 7.84 -11.60
C ARG A 152 5.39 7.99 -13.11
N GLY A 153 4.96 9.12 -13.65
CA GLY A 153 4.96 9.41 -15.08
C GLY A 153 6.37 9.42 -15.66
N GLU A 154 7.30 10.15 -15.05
CA GLU A 154 8.68 10.24 -15.53
C GLU A 154 9.44 8.93 -15.42
N VAL A 155 9.27 8.19 -14.33
CA VAL A 155 9.83 6.85 -14.20
C VAL A 155 9.31 5.95 -15.33
N GLY A 156 8.01 6.04 -15.64
CA GLY A 156 7.44 5.31 -16.77
C GLY A 156 8.12 5.63 -18.10
N VAL A 157 8.30 6.91 -18.41
CA VAL A 157 8.96 7.36 -19.64
C VAL A 157 10.43 6.93 -19.67
N ALA A 158 11.15 7.09 -18.56
CA ALA A 158 12.56 6.72 -18.48
C ALA A 158 12.78 5.21 -18.68
N LEU A 159 11.96 4.39 -18.08
CA LEU A 159 11.97 2.94 -18.26
C LEU A 159 11.65 2.55 -19.70
N TYR A 160 10.68 3.21 -20.34
CA TYR A 160 10.33 2.96 -21.73
C TYR A 160 11.51 3.27 -22.67
N ASN A 161 12.18 4.37 -22.46
CA ASN A 161 13.27 4.83 -23.34
C ASN A 161 14.58 4.03 -23.19
N GLN A 162 14.82 3.44 -22.01
CA GLN A 162 16.09 2.76 -21.72
C GLN A 162 16.02 1.23 -21.84
N ALA A 163 14.84 0.70 -21.93
CA ALA A 163 14.66 -0.71 -21.70
C ALA A 163 13.80 -1.40 -22.73
N ALA A 164 14.41 -1.88 -23.69
CA ALA A 164 14.04 -3.23 -24.08
C ALA A 164 14.45 -4.15 -22.92
N PRO A 165 13.74 -4.89 -22.29
CA PRO A 165 12.41 -5.48 -22.26
C PRO A 165 11.67 -5.31 -20.93
N LEU A 166 11.78 -4.21 -20.24
CA LEU A 166 10.98 -3.97 -19.07
C LEU A 166 9.54 -3.82 -19.53
N ALA A 167 8.75 -4.84 -19.30
CA ALA A 167 7.35 -4.86 -19.70
C ALA A 167 6.61 -3.71 -19.04
N LEU A 168 6.55 -2.59 -19.73
CA LEU A 168 5.78 -1.43 -19.32
C LEU A 168 4.33 -1.78 -19.56
N ARG A 169 3.63 -2.13 -18.52
CA ARG A 169 2.18 -2.00 -18.58
C ARG A 169 1.86 -0.52 -18.67
N PRO A 170 1.21 -0.07 -19.74
CA PRO A 170 0.58 1.24 -19.72
C PRO A 170 -0.34 1.24 -18.49
N GLU A 171 -0.08 2.10 -17.54
CA GLU A 171 -1.01 2.27 -16.43
C GLU A 171 -2.30 2.84 -17.02
N GLN A 172 -3.25 1.98 -17.30
CA GLN A 172 -4.58 2.35 -17.83
C GLN A 172 -5.40 3.20 -16.86
N LYS A 173 -4.84 3.47 -15.68
CA LYS A 173 -5.59 4.12 -14.61
C LYS A 173 -4.76 5.24 -14.01
N PHE A 174 -4.84 6.41 -14.57
CA PHE A 174 -4.57 7.67 -13.86
C PHE A 174 -5.61 7.80 -12.75
N HIS A 175 -5.46 7.02 -11.69
CA HIS A 175 -6.40 7.04 -10.60
C HIS A 175 -5.95 7.99 -9.54
N THR A 176 -6.75 8.99 -9.40
CA THR A 176 -6.92 9.79 -8.21
C THR A 176 -5.62 10.06 -7.46
N MET A 177 -5.35 11.29 -7.17
CA MET A 177 -4.23 11.77 -6.35
C MET A 177 -4.13 11.10 -4.96
N LEU A 178 -5.00 10.14 -4.66
CA LEU A 178 -5.00 9.39 -3.41
C LEU A 178 -4.19 8.10 -3.58
N THR A 179 -3.12 8.03 -2.85
CA THR A 179 -2.31 6.83 -2.64
C THR A 179 -2.75 6.12 -1.38
N HIS A 180 -2.46 4.85 -1.26
CA HIS A 180 -2.81 4.06 -0.08
C HIS A 180 -1.73 3.03 0.23
N ALA A 181 -1.62 2.68 1.51
CA ALA A 181 -0.86 1.53 1.97
C ALA A 181 -1.80 0.56 2.66
N THR A 182 -1.75 -0.72 2.28
CA THR A 182 -2.48 -1.77 2.97
C THR A 182 -1.71 -2.15 4.23
N GLY A 183 -2.38 -2.09 5.37
CA GLY A 183 -1.77 -2.43 6.65
C GLY A 183 -2.38 -3.66 7.33
N LEU A 184 -3.59 -4.07 6.91
CA LEU A 184 -4.26 -5.27 7.42
C LEU A 184 -5.00 -5.98 6.29
N ARG A 185 -4.96 -7.30 6.29
CA ARG A 185 -5.67 -8.15 5.34
C ARG A 185 -6.28 -9.36 6.04
N ALA A 186 -7.57 -9.58 5.84
CA ALA A 186 -8.29 -10.73 6.37
C ALA A 186 -8.91 -11.53 5.22
N ARG A 187 -8.72 -12.85 5.28
CA ARG A 187 -9.28 -13.80 4.32
C ARG A 187 -10.62 -14.29 4.85
N LEU A 188 -11.67 -13.50 4.65
CA LEU A 188 -13.02 -13.89 5.05
C LEU A 188 -13.57 -14.89 4.03
N VAL A 189 -13.74 -16.14 4.45
CA VAL A 189 -14.29 -17.21 3.63
C VAL A 189 -15.82 -17.27 3.83
N ASP A 190 -16.30 -17.01 5.04
CA ASP A 190 -17.71 -17.08 5.40
C ASP A 190 -18.40 -15.73 5.18
N LEU A 191 -19.03 -15.60 4.03
CA LEU A 191 -19.83 -14.44 3.65
C LEU A 191 -21.27 -14.89 3.33
N PRO A 192 -22.28 -14.06 3.59
CA PRO A 192 -22.20 -12.71 4.14
C PRO A 192 -21.82 -12.70 5.61
N VAL A 193 -21.22 -11.61 6.06
CA VAL A 193 -20.94 -11.40 7.48
C VAL A 193 -22.22 -11.16 8.27
N THR A 194 -22.19 -11.42 9.58
CA THR A 194 -23.33 -11.13 10.45
C THR A 194 -23.64 -9.64 10.54
N PRO A 195 -24.90 -9.23 10.71
CA PRO A 195 -25.25 -7.83 10.90
C PRO A 195 -24.51 -7.18 12.07
N ASP A 196 -24.30 -7.92 13.16
CA ASP A 196 -23.58 -7.43 14.34
C ASP A 196 -22.13 -7.16 14.05
N PHE A 197 -21.45 -8.05 13.30
CA PHE A 197 -20.08 -7.78 12.83
C PHE A 197 -20.04 -6.53 11.95
N LEU A 198 -20.96 -6.42 11.00
CA LEU A 198 -20.99 -5.28 10.07
C LEU A 198 -21.19 -3.95 10.81
N GLN A 199 -22.07 -3.92 11.81
CA GLN A 199 -22.30 -2.74 12.63
C GLN A 199 -21.06 -2.39 13.46
N ALA A 200 -20.45 -3.38 14.13
CA ALA A 200 -19.24 -3.18 14.91
C ALA A 200 -18.08 -2.72 14.05
N PHE A 201 -17.88 -3.33 12.87
CA PHE A 201 -16.85 -2.95 11.92
C PHE A 201 -16.99 -1.50 11.43
N LYS A 202 -18.21 -1.08 11.08
CA LYS A 202 -18.50 0.32 10.72
C LYS A 202 -18.16 1.26 11.87
N GLY A 203 -18.59 0.94 13.09
CA GLY A 203 -18.30 1.77 14.26
C GLY A 203 -16.82 1.94 14.53
N VAL A 204 -16.02 0.87 14.38
CA VAL A 204 -14.55 0.97 14.50
C VAL A 204 -13.96 1.86 13.42
N LEU A 205 -14.36 1.70 12.16
CA LEU A 205 -13.82 2.52 11.07
C LEU A 205 -14.21 4.00 11.25
N GLU A 206 -15.43 4.31 11.56
CA GLU A 206 -15.92 5.69 11.75
C GLU A 206 -15.23 6.38 12.93
N SER A 207 -15.05 5.69 14.06
CA SER A 207 -14.36 6.24 15.22
C SER A 207 -12.88 6.48 14.96
N THR A 208 -12.25 5.62 14.18
CA THR A 208 -10.81 5.69 13.88
C THR A 208 -10.51 6.70 12.77
N ASP A 209 -11.36 6.80 11.76
CA ASP A 209 -11.17 7.72 10.62
C ASP A 209 -11.10 9.19 11.08
N GLN A 210 -11.78 9.52 12.17
CA GLN A 210 -11.76 10.87 12.77
C GLN A 210 -10.44 11.21 13.48
N THR A 211 -9.66 10.21 13.87
CA THR A 211 -8.44 10.39 14.66
C THR A 211 -7.17 10.26 13.82
N ILE A 212 -7.21 9.52 12.71
CA ILE A 212 -6.07 9.33 11.83
C ILE A 212 -6.06 10.39 10.74
N PHE A 213 -5.63 11.58 11.11
CA PHE A 213 -5.44 12.69 10.19
C PHE A 213 -4.21 13.51 10.62
N GLY A 214 -3.30 13.78 9.71
CA GLY A 214 -2.15 14.63 9.99
C GLY A 214 -0.96 14.41 9.05
N VAL A 215 0.07 15.19 9.30
CA VAL A 215 1.37 15.06 8.63
C VAL A 215 2.08 13.84 9.18
N ILE A 216 2.51 12.94 8.29
CA ILE A 216 3.26 11.75 8.65
C ILE A 216 4.75 12.06 8.61
N THR A 217 5.19 12.61 7.49
CA THR A 217 6.60 12.91 7.24
C THR A 217 6.73 13.86 6.06
N ASP A 218 7.86 14.54 6.00
CA ASP A 218 8.35 15.15 4.78
C ASP A 218 9.11 14.09 4.00
N LEU A 219 8.73 13.88 2.74
CA LEU A 219 9.34 12.86 1.89
C LEU A 219 10.79 13.23 1.56
N GLN A 220 11.68 12.28 1.79
CA GLN A 220 13.10 12.35 1.44
C GLN A 220 13.45 11.25 0.43
N ALA A 221 14.56 11.40 -0.26
CA ALA A 221 15.00 10.38 -1.22
C ALA A 221 15.27 9.02 -0.56
N ALA A 222 15.65 9.00 0.71
CA ALA A 222 15.86 7.79 1.51
C ALA A 222 14.57 7.00 1.78
N ASP A 223 13.40 7.63 1.70
CA ASP A 223 12.11 6.96 1.89
C ASP A 223 11.71 6.13 0.67
N PHE A 224 12.32 6.39 -0.48
CA PHE A 224 12.02 5.68 -1.72
C PHE A 224 12.91 4.46 -1.87
N CYS A 225 12.25 3.33 -2.12
CA CYS A 225 12.93 2.04 -2.26
C CYS A 225 12.40 1.27 -3.47
N ILE A 226 13.24 0.38 -4.00
CA ILE A 226 12.81 -0.66 -4.92
C ILE A 226 12.56 -1.92 -4.11
N ARG A 227 11.36 -2.46 -4.21
CA ARG A 227 10.92 -3.65 -3.50
C ARG A 227 10.59 -4.75 -4.49
N HIS A 228 11.07 -5.96 -4.21
CA HIS A 228 10.69 -7.16 -4.94
C HIS A 228 9.91 -8.12 -4.02
N GLY A 229 8.69 -8.47 -4.43
CA GLY A 229 7.84 -9.41 -3.73
C GLY A 229 7.43 -8.95 -2.32
N TYR A 230 7.21 -9.94 -1.45
CA TYR A 230 7.03 -9.73 0.00
C TYR A 230 8.36 -9.75 0.76
N SER A 231 9.48 -9.91 0.04
CA SER A 231 10.78 -9.98 0.69
C SER A 231 11.11 -8.66 1.37
N ASP A 232 11.85 -8.73 2.47
CA ASP A 232 12.43 -7.59 3.16
C ASP A 232 13.58 -6.94 2.37
N GLN A 233 13.80 -7.40 1.13
CA GLN A 233 14.78 -6.83 0.21
C GLN A 233 14.25 -5.51 -0.35
N LEU A 234 14.48 -4.46 0.43
CA LEU A 234 14.32 -3.09 0.00
C LEU A 234 15.69 -2.58 -0.44
N VAL A 235 15.79 -2.16 -1.69
CA VAL A 235 16.96 -1.45 -2.19
C VAL A 235 16.65 0.04 -2.11
N PRO A 236 17.20 0.77 -1.12
CA PRO A 236 16.96 2.21 -1.01
C PRO A 236 17.53 2.93 -2.22
N LEU A 237 16.88 3.98 -2.68
CA LEU A 237 17.37 4.80 -3.80
C LEU A 237 18.62 5.57 -3.39
N VAL A 238 18.72 5.98 -2.15
CA VAL A 238 19.89 6.63 -1.56
C VAL A 238 20.37 5.78 -0.39
N GLU A 239 21.66 5.52 -0.34
CA GLU A 239 22.24 4.87 0.83
C GLU A 239 22.18 5.84 2.00
N VAL A 240 21.52 5.42 3.08
CA VAL A 240 21.59 6.14 4.34
C VAL A 240 22.99 5.86 4.90
N ALA A 241 23.82 6.89 5.02
CA ALA A 241 25.07 6.76 5.75
C ALA A 241 24.71 6.30 7.17
N CYS A 242 25.17 5.12 7.58
CA CYS A 242 25.11 4.72 8.96
C CYS A 242 26.02 5.66 9.75
N GLU A 243 25.43 6.61 10.49
CA GLU A 243 26.14 7.36 11.52
C GLU A 243 26.40 6.49 12.75
#